data_e6ed053d14c97055b9577ef21cd098af
#
_entry.id   e6ed053d14c97055b9577ef21cd098af
#
_cell.length_a   1.000
_cell.length_b   1.000
_cell.length_c   1.000
_cell.angle_alpha   90.00
_cell.angle_beta   90.00
_cell.angle_gamma   90.00
#
_symmetry.space_group_name_H-M   'P 1'
#
loop_
_entity.id
_entity.type
_entity.pdbx_description
1 polymer ?
#
loop_
_entity_poly.entity_id
_entity_poly.type
_entity_poly.pdbx_seq_one_letter_code
_entity_poly.pdbx_strand_id
1 'polypeptide(L)'
;KLIHVARRELQLDDDTYRAFLMQKTGKISCCELTVTQLEQVLDAMKERGFKKLNKHPRRRFKGHVTPREKVYKVWQQMTEDGFITDGSDVALDRYVQRLTAKRNGGQGVSTLAWCHGDTLLTVLETLKQWHIRCIREAFSRHGLPLPVSPSGRELRGYDAMTAAYAHARKTRRMAQ
;
A
#
# COMPACT_ATOMS: atom_id res chain seq x y z
N LYS A 1 14.51 12.43 -11.01
CA LYS A 1 13.62 11.36 -11.55
C LYS A 1 12.27 11.92 -12.03
N LEU A 2 11.55 12.78 -11.28
CA LEU A 2 10.22 13.31 -11.65
C LEU A 2 10.25 14.17 -12.92
N ILE A 3 11.26 15.01 -13.09
CA ILE A 3 11.44 15.86 -14.29
C ILE A 3 11.59 15.03 -15.57
N HIS A 4 12.28 13.90 -15.52
CA HIS A 4 12.40 13.01 -16.69
C HIS A 4 11.07 12.31 -17.02
N VAL A 5 10.22 12.04 -16.02
CA VAL A 5 8.86 11.54 -16.24
C VAL A 5 8.02 12.63 -16.90
N ALA A 6 8.05 13.86 -16.37
CA ALA A 6 7.34 15.00 -16.90
C ALA A 6 7.74 15.31 -18.36
N ARG A 7 9.05 15.28 -18.67
CA ARG A 7 9.56 15.43 -20.02
C ARG A 7 8.94 14.43 -20.98
N ARG A 8 8.89 13.15 -20.56
CA ARG A 8 8.35 12.05 -21.39
C ARG A 8 6.85 12.18 -21.60
N GLU A 9 6.09 12.56 -20.56
CA GLU A 9 4.65 12.78 -20.66
C GLU A 9 4.28 14.00 -21.52
N LEU A 10 5.08 15.05 -21.45
CA LEU A 10 4.94 16.24 -22.29
C LEU A 10 5.53 16.07 -23.69
N GLN A 11 6.08 14.90 -24.00
CA GLN A 11 6.71 14.57 -25.30
C GLN A 11 7.76 15.60 -25.74
N LEU A 12 8.51 16.16 -24.80
CA LEU A 12 9.57 17.12 -25.10
C LEU A 12 10.80 16.40 -25.64
N ASP A 13 11.19 16.72 -26.85
CA ASP A 13 12.46 16.32 -27.44
C ASP A 13 13.66 16.91 -26.69
N ASP A 14 14.86 16.45 -26.98
CA ASP A 14 16.08 16.85 -26.25
C ASP A 14 16.37 18.35 -26.38
N ASP A 15 16.21 18.90 -27.57
CA ASP A 15 16.55 20.29 -27.84
C ASP A 15 15.55 21.23 -27.16
N THR A 16 14.26 20.95 -27.29
CA THR A 16 13.18 21.69 -26.61
C THR A 16 13.31 21.59 -25.10
N TYR A 17 13.69 20.44 -24.57
CA TYR A 17 13.90 20.25 -23.13
C TYR A 17 15.10 21.05 -22.62
N ARG A 18 16.23 21.05 -23.33
CA ARG A 18 17.40 21.85 -22.96
C ARG A 18 17.14 23.33 -23.05
N ALA A 19 16.45 23.79 -24.12
CA ALA A 19 16.03 25.18 -24.25
C ALA A 19 15.10 25.60 -23.11
N PHE A 20 14.17 24.72 -22.70
CA PHE A 20 13.29 24.97 -21.57
C PHE A 20 14.05 25.08 -20.23
N LEU A 21 15.03 24.20 -19.98
CA LEU A 21 15.88 24.30 -18.80
C LEU A 21 16.67 25.58 -18.79
N MET A 22 17.31 25.93 -19.92
CA MET A 22 18.08 27.15 -20.09
C MET A 22 17.26 28.42 -19.83
N GLN A 23 16.02 28.46 -20.35
CA GLN A 23 15.12 29.57 -20.15
C GLN A 23 14.72 29.77 -18.68
N LYS A 24 14.53 28.67 -17.92
CA LYS A 24 14.04 28.74 -16.53
C LYS A 24 15.15 28.84 -15.49
N THR A 25 16.32 28.28 -15.77
CA THR A 25 17.38 28.13 -14.76
C THR A 25 18.76 28.60 -15.20
N GLY A 26 18.92 28.94 -16.49
CA GLY A 26 20.22 29.31 -17.06
C GLY A 26 21.18 28.13 -17.24
N LYS A 27 20.68 26.87 -17.13
CA LYS A 27 21.48 25.66 -17.24
C LYS A 27 20.84 24.68 -18.21
N ILE A 28 21.65 23.86 -18.86
CA ILE A 28 21.20 22.90 -19.90
C ILE A 28 21.00 21.48 -19.36
N SER A 29 21.46 21.20 -18.12
CA SER A 29 21.40 19.86 -17.53
C SER A 29 20.75 19.88 -16.14
N CYS A 30 19.88 18.88 -15.88
CA CYS A 30 19.27 18.69 -14.56
C CYS A 30 20.26 18.36 -13.46
N CYS A 31 21.44 17.83 -13.80
CA CYS A 31 22.46 17.45 -12.81
C CYS A 31 23.12 18.67 -12.15
N GLU A 32 23.03 19.82 -12.79
CA GLU A 32 23.62 21.08 -12.33
C GLU A 32 22.63 21.95 -11.54
N LEU A 33 21.38 21.53 -11.44
CA LEU A 33 20.31 22.29 -10.80
C LEU A 33 20.30 22.09 -9.29
N THR A 34 20.11 23.17 -8.56
CA THR A 34 19.79 23.12 -7.12
C THR A 34 18.38 22.59 -6.89
N VAL A 35 18.08 22.16 -5.67
CA VAL A 35 16.73 21.67 -5.30
C VAL A 35 15.65 22.68 -5.63
N THR A 36 15.88 23.96 -5.33
CA THR A 36 14.94 25.06 -5.61
C THR A 36 14.72 25.22 -7.13
N GLN A 37 15.79 25.15 -7.94
CA GLN A 37 15.66 25.22 -9.39
C GLN A 37 14.93 23.99 -9.97
N LEU A 38 15.13 22.80 -9.39
CA LEU A 38 14.38 21.58 -9.77
C LEU A 38 12.89 21.72 -9.49
N GLU A 39 12.52 22.35 -8.38
CA GLU A 39 11.11 22.65 -8.06
C GLU A 39 10.51 23.65 -9.03
N GLN A 40 11.21 24.74 -9.35
CA GLN A 40 10.76 25.73 -10.35
C GLN A 40 10.53 25.11 -11.73
N VAL A 41 11.45 24.24 -12.18
CA VAL A 41 11.31 23.50 -13.43
C VAL A 41 10.09 22.58 -13.39
N LEU A 42 9.88 21.87 -12.27
CA LEU A 42 8.74 20.97 -12.12
C LEU A 42 7.40 21.71 -12.11
N ASP A 43 7.34 22.88 -11.47
CA ASP A 43 6.13 23.72 -11.43
C ASP A 43 5.82 24.29 -12.82
N ALA A 44 6.83 24.77 -13.54
CA ALA A 44 6.65 25.19 -14.94
C ALA A 44 6.21 24.05 -15.88
N MET A 45 6.63 22.79 -15.62
CA MET A 45 6.13 21.62 -16.36
C MET A 45 4.68 21.29 -15.99
N LYS A 46 4.26 21.52 -14.73
CA LYS A 46 2.84 21.37 -14.33
C LYS A 46 1.95 22.40 -15.04
N GLU A 47 2.39 23.65 -15.16
CA GLU A 47 1.69 24.70 -15.91
C GLU A 47 1.49 24.30 -17.39
N ARG A 48 2.45 23.56 -17.98
CA ARG A 48 2.37 23.01 -19.33
C ARG A 48 1.53 21.73 -19.45
N GLY A 49 0.84 21.33 -18.36
CA GLY A 49 -0.09 20.19 -18.39
C GLY A 49 0.48 18.89 -17.78
N PHE A 50 1.71 18.88 -17.25
CA PHE A 50 2.18 17.74 -16.49
C PHE A 50 1.36 17.57 -15.22
N LYS A 51 0.58 16.50 -15.15
CA LYS A 51 -0.14 16.12 -13.93
C LYS A 51 0.66 15.05 -13.22
N LYS A 52 1.22 15.38 -12.04
CA LYS A 52 1.78 14.35 -11.15
C LYS A 52 0.68 13.34 -10.84
N LEU A 53 0.64 12.24 -11.58
CA LEU A 53 -0.20 11.12 -11.24
C LEU A 53 0.26 10.63 -9.87
N ASN A 54 -0.50 10.96 -8.83
CA ASN A 54 -0.39 10.25 -7.58
C ASN A 54 -0.73 8.80 -7.90
N LYS A 55 0.30 7.95 -8.09
CA LYS A 55 0.16 6.53 -8.38
C LYS A 55 -0.35 5.79 -7.14
N HIS A 56 -1.51 6.19 -6.66
CA HIS A 56 -2.39 5.33 -5.92
C HIS A 56 -3.74 5.27 -6.66
N PRO A 57 -3.81 4.61 -7.84
CA PRO A 57 -5.11 4.20 -8.32
C PRO A 57 -5.63 3.26 -7.25
N ARG A 58 -6.77 3.59 -6.62
CA ARG A 58 -7.60 2.57 -5.99
C ARG A 58 -7.78 1.48 -7.05
N ARG A 59 -7.02 0.37 -6.91
CA ARG A 59 -7.06 -0.74 -7.85
C ARG A 59 -8.49 -1.27 -7.84
N ARG A 60 -9.27 -0.93 -8.87
CA ARG A 60 -10.54 -1.58 -9.15
C ARG A 60 -10.22 -2.98 -9.64
N PHE A 61 -10.26 -3.95 -8.74
CA PHE A 61 -10.07 -5.36 -9.07
C PHE A 61 -11.27 -5.86 -9.85
N LYS A 62 -11.17 -5.88 -11.19
CA LYS A 62 -12.12 -6.55 -12.08
C LYS A 62 -11.50 -7.89 -12.48
N GLY A 63 -12.05 -9.02 -11.98
CA GLY A 63 -11.63 -10.35 -12.38
C GLY A 63 -11.12 -11.23 -11.24
N HIS A 64 -10.44 -12.29 -11.56
CA HIS A 64 -9.87 -13.26 -10.61
C HIS A 64 -8.85 -12.57 -9.70
N VAL A 65 -9.17 -12.41 -8.41
CA VAL A 65 -8.32 -11.73 -7.44
C VAL A 65 -7.08 -12.57 -7.17
N THR A 66 -5.93 -12.06 -7.56
CA THR A 66 -4.64 -12.74 -7.34
C THR A 66 -4.28 -12.80 -5.85
N PRO A 67 -3.44 -13.77 -5.40
CA PRO A 67 -2.96 -13.81 -4.02
C PRO A 67 -2.29 -12.50 -3.57
N ARG A 68 -1.56 -11.83 -4.46
CA ARG A 68 -0.92 -10.52 -4.17
C ARG A 68 -1.94 -9.43 -3.91
N GLU A 69 -2.99 -9.37 -4.71
CA GLU A 69 -4.10 -8.43 -4.49
C GLU A 69 -4.85 -8.71 -3.19
N LYS A 70 -4.96 -9.99 -2.79
CA LYS A 70 -5.53 -10.36 -1.48
C LYS A 70 -4.68 -9.85 -0.33
N VAL A 71 -3.33 -9.88 -0.42
CA VAL A 71 -2.44 -9.29 0.59
C VAL A 71 -2.72 -7.80 0.74
N TYR A 72 -2.77 -7.04 -0.36
CA TYR A 72 -3.11 -5.61 -0.30
C TYR A 72 -4.48 -5.34 0.31
N LYS A 73 -5.50 -6.13 -0.05
CA LYS A 73 -6.85 -5.99 0.52
C LYS A 73 -6.87 -6.24 2.03
N VAL A 74 -6.19 -7.28 2.49
CA VAL A 74 -6.09 -7.58 3.93
C VAL A 74 -5.37 -6.45 4.66
N TRP A 75 -4.27 -5.94 4.10
CA TRP A 75 -3.51 -4.83 4.68
C TRP A 75 -4.36 -3.55 4.80
N GLN A 76 -5.08 -3.19 3.74
CA GLN A 76 -5.99 -2.04 3.74
C GLN A 76 -7.12 -2.22 4.75
N GLN A 77 -7.73 -3.41 4.81
CA GLN A 77 -8.78 -3.70 5.79
C GLN A 77 -8.29 -3.56 7.22
N MET A 78 -7.08 -4.06 7.53
CA MET A 78 -6.47 -3.91 8.86
C MET A 78 -6.19 -2.44 9.22
N THR A 79 -5.87 -1.62 8.22
CA THR A 79 -5.68 -0.17 8.40
C THR A 79 -7.02 0.53 8.67
N GLU A 80 -8.07 0.20 7.90
CA GLU A 80 -9.43 0.72 8.09
C GLU A 80 -10.03 0.29 9.43
N ASP A 81 -9.68 -0.90 9.89
CA ASP A 81 -10.09 -1.44 11.19
C ASP A 81 -9.30 -0.82 12.36
N GLY A 82 -8.25 -0.04 12.09
CA GLY A 82 -7.43 0.64 13.09
C GLY A 82 -6.37 -0.26 13.75
N PHE A 83 -6.11 -1.44 13.21
CA PHE A 83 -5.07 -2.36 13.72
C PHE A 83 -3.68 -2.00 13.22
N ILE A 84 -3.59 -1.28 12.10
CA ILE A 84 -2.35 -0.79 11.50
C ILE A 84 -2.43 0.73 11.39
N THR A 85 -1.42 1.42 11.90
CA THR A 85 -1.35 2.88 11.88
C THR A 85 -0.84 3.40 10.52
N ASP A 86 0.17 2.74 9.95
CA ASP A 86 0.74 3.08 8.64
C ASP A 86 0.31 2.05 7.59
N GLY A 87 -0.73 2.39 6.82
CA GLY A 87 -1.26 1.56 5.74
C GLY A 87 -0.50 1.68 4.41
N SER A 88 0.67 2.34 4.39
CA SER A 88 1.44 2.55 3.16
C SER A 88 2.02 1.25 2.60
N ASP A 89 2.28 1.24 1.27
CA ASP A 89 2.97 0.13 0.60
C ASP A 89 4.38 -0.09 1.19
N VAL A 90 5.05 0.98 1.65
CA VAL A 90 6.36 0.90 2.28
C VAL A 90 6.30 0.16 3.62
N ALA A 91 5.26 0.39 4.42
CA ALA A 91 5.06 -0.34 5.67
C ALA A 91 4.74 -1.81 5.42
N LEU A 92 3.94 -2.12 4.40
CA LEU A 92 3.68 -3.49 3.96
C LEU A 92 4.97 -4.19 3.51
N ASP A 93 5.80 -3.53 2.70
CA ASP A 93 7.07 -4.10 2.24
C ASP A 93 8.02 -4.38 3.41
N ARG A 94 8.10 -3.50 4.41
CA ARG A 94 8.86 -3.74 5.64
C ARG A 94 8.32 -4.93 6.43
N TYR A 95 7.00 -5.10 6.49
CA TYR A 95 6.39 -6.27 7.11
C TYR A 95 6.79 -7.55 6.37
N VAL A 96 6.66 -7.57 5.05
CA VAL A 96 7.05 -8.69 4.18
C VAL A 96 8.53 -9.04 4.36
N GLN A 97 9.41 -8.04 4.36
CA GLN A 97 10.84 -8.24 4.55
C GLN A 97 11.14 -8.91 5.90
N ARG A 98 10.56 -8.42 6.99
CA ARG A 98 10.75 -9.02 8.33
C ARG A 98 10.22 -10.45 8.41
N LEU A 99 9.04 -10.70 7.81
CA LEU A 99 8.43 -12.02 7.83
C LEU A 99 9.25 -13.05 7.05
N THR A 100 9.72 -12.67 5.85
CA THR A 100 10.49 -13.56 4.99
C THR A 100 11.93 -13.76 5.48
N ALA A 101 12.54 -12.76 6.13
CA ALA A 101 13.87 -12.88 6.72
C ALA A 101 13.96 -13.99 7.77
N LYS A 102 12.94 -14.12 8.63
CA LYS A 102 12.89 -15.19 9.64
C LYS A 102 12.94 -16.59 9.04
N ARG A 103 12.46 -16.78 7.81
CA ARG A 103 12.42 -18.08 7.13
C ARG A 103 13.65 -18.33 6.26
N ASN A 104 14.31 -17.27 5.78
CA ASN A 104 15.40 -17.32 4.82
C ASN A 104 16.78 -17.02 5.44
N GLY A 105 17.00 -17.38 6.71
CA GLY A 105 18.31 -17.23 7.32
C GLY A 105 18.79 -15.78 7.50
N GLY A 106 17.86 -14.83 7.64
CA GLY A 106 18.15 -13.41 7.88
C GLY A 106 18.00 -12.49 6.66
N GLN A 107 17.93 -13.05 5.45
CA GLN A 107 17.68 -12.25 4.25
C GLN A 107 16.20 -12.27 3.88
N GLY A 108 15.53 -11.13 4.01
CA GLY A 108 14.13 -10.96 3.66
C GLY A 108 13.94 -10.46 2.22
N VAL A 109 12.75 -10.77 1.65
CA VAL A 109 12.33 -10.22 0.36
C VAL A 109 11.99 -8.74 0.54
N SER A 110 12.65 -7.85 -0.17
CA SER A 110 12.57 -6.40 0.03
C SER A 110 11.18 -5.81 -0.26
N THR A 111 10.41 -6.40 -1.17
CA THR A 111 9.09 -5.90 -1.56
C THR A 111 8.11 -7.04 -1.83
N LEU A 112 6.82 -6.80 -1.60
CA LEU A 112 5.76 -7.75 -1.95
C LEU A 112 5.77 -8.10 -3.45
N ALA A 113 6.20 -7.18 -4.30
CA ALA A 113 6.27 -7.40 -5.75
C ALA A 113 7.19 -8.57 -6.13
N TRP A 114 8.20 -8.86 -5.31
CA TRP A 114 9.16 -9.94 -5.54
C TRP A 114 8.78 -11.26 -4.84
N CYS A 115 7.69 -11.25 -4.07
CA CYS A 115 7.16 -12.49 -3.51
C CYS A 115 6.40 -13.28 -4.58
N HIS A 116 6.73 -14.55 -4.73
CA HIS A 116 6.09 -15.47 -5.68
C HIS A 116 5.80 -16.82 -5.01
N GLY A 117 4.95 -17.63 -5.65
CA GLY A 117 4.64 -18.99 -5.23
C GLY A 117 4.30 -19.13 -3.74
N ASP A 118 4.93 -20.07 -3.08
CA ASP A 118 4.68 -20.42 -1.68
C ASP A 118 5.02 -19.28 -0.70
N THR A 119 6.03 -18.47 -1.02
CA THR A 119 6.38 -17.30 -0.20
C THR A 119 5.23 -16.29 -0.15
N LEU A 120 4.61 -16.01 -1.29
CA LEU A 120 3.47 -15.11 -1.37
C LEU A 120 2.24 -15.65 -0.63
N LEU A 121 1.97 -16.96 -0.76
CA LEU A 121 0.88 -17.63 -0.04
C LEU A 121 1.13 -17.61 1.47
N THR A 122 2.37 -17.84 1.90
CA THR A 122 2.75 -17.74 3.31
C THR A 122 2.54 -16.33 3.86
N VAL A 123 2.95 -15.29 3.12
CA VAL A 123 2.73 -13.90 3.52
C VAL A 123 1.24 -13.64 3.70
N LEU A 124 0.41 -14.07 2.74
CA LEU A 124 -1.04 -13.90 2.79
C LEU A 124 -1.65 -14.59 4.01
N GLU A 125 -1.34 -15.86 4.24
CA GLU A 125 -1.93 -16.62 5.35
C GLU A 125 -1.44 -16.11 6.72
N THR A 126 -0.16 -15.73 6.84
CA THR A 126 0.36 -15.14 8.07
C THR A 126 -0.31 -13.79 8.38
N LEU A 127 -0.54 -12.97 7.35
CA LEU A 127 -1.23 -11.70 7.50
C LEU A 127 -2.69 -11.88 7.93
N LYS A 128 -3.42 -12.84 7.34
CA LYS A 128 -4.78 -13.19 7.76
C LYS A 128 -4.83 -13.67 9.20
N GLN A 129 -3.90 -14.52 9.62
CA GLN A 129 -3.82 -15.01 11.00
C GLN A 129 -3.52 -13.87 11.98
N TRP A 130 -2.68 -12.91 11.60
CA TRP A 130 -2.46 -11.72 12.40
C TRP A 130 -3.73 -10.90 12.53
N HIS A 131 -4.44 -10.66 11.44
CA HIS A 131 -5.72 -9.93 11.45
C HIS A 131 -6.76 -10.61 12.36
N ILE A 132 -6.92 -11.94 12.26
CA ILE A 132 -7.84 -12.71 13.14
C ILE A 132 -7.46 -12.50 14.62
N ARG A 133 -6.17 -12.53 14.97
CA ARG A 133 -5.73 -12.27 16.36
C ARG A 133 -6.12 -10.88 16.81
N CYS A 134 -5.87 -9.85 16.00
CA CYS A 134 -6.27 -8.47 16.31
C CYS A 134 -7.78 -8.36 16.52
N ILE A 135 -8.58 -9.02 15.69
CA ILE A 135 -10.05 -9.05 15.84
C ILE A 135 -10.43 -9.71 17.16
N ARG A 136 -9.86 -10.87 17.51
CA ARG A 136 -10.15 -11.56 18.78
C ARG A 136 -9.78 -10.70 19.99
N GLU A 137 -8.62 -10.06 19.95
CA GLU A 137 -8.20 -9.13 20.99
C GLU A 137 -9.14 -7.93 21.13
N ALA A 138 -9.65 -7.41 20.00
CA ALA A 138 -10.65 -6.34 19.99
C ALA A 138 -11.97 -6.79 20.64
N PHE A 139 -12.50 -7.97 20.31
CA PHE A 139 -13.68 -8.53 20.98
C PHE A 139 -13.45 -8.66 22.50
N SER A 140 -12.31 -9.23 22.91
CA SER A 140 -11.96 -9.36 24.32
C SER A 140 -11.85 -8.00 25.03
N ARG A 141 -11.18 -7.02 24.42
CA ARG A 141 -11.02 -5.67 24.97
C ARG A 141 -12.35 -4.96 25.24
N HIS A 142 -13.32 -5.19 24.35
CA HIS A 142 -14.67 -4.63 24.49
C HIS A 142 -15.63 -5.50 25.30
N GLY A 143 -15.15 -6.58 25.92
CA GLY A 143 -15.98 -7.49 26.73
C GLY A 143 -17.05 -8.21 25.90
N LEU A 144 -16.90 -8.33 24.60
CA LEU A 144 -17.83 -8.97 23.71
C LEU A 144 -17.49 -10.46 23.53
N PRO A 145 -18.52 -11.35 23.48
CA PRO A 145 -18.28 -12.75 23.18
C PRO A 145 -17.77 -12.92 21.76
N LEU A 146 -16.89 -13.92 21.56
CA LEU A 146 -16.43 -14.28 20.23
C LEU A 146 -17.63 -14.72 19.35
N PRO A 147 -17.62 -14.37 18.04
CA PRO A 147 -18.72 -14.71 17.18
C PRO A 147 -18.82 -16.23 16.98
N VAL A 148 -20.04 -16.74 17.04
CA VAL A 148 -20.35 -18.16 16.89
C VAL A 148 -21.19 -18.41 15.64
N SER A 149 -21.06 -19.60 15.09
CA SER A 149 -21.92 -20.08 14.00
C SER A 149 -23.33 -20.37 14.50
N PRO A 150 -24.31 -20.54 13.61
CA PRO A 150 -25.66 -20.97 14.01
C PRO A 150 -25.70 -22.29 14.80
N SER A 151 -24.66 -23.13 14.65
CA SER A 151 -24.50 -24.37 15.41
C SER A 151 -23.82 -24.19 16.78
N GLY A 152 -23.58 -22.95 17.24
CA GLY A 152 -22.94 -22.65 18.51
C GLY A 152 -21.41 -22.81 18.53
N ARG A 153 -20.77 -23.10 17.39
CA ARG A 153 -19.31 -23.23 17.30
C ARG A 153 -18.68 -21.87 17.02
N GLU A 154 -17.53 -21.60 17.67
CA GLU A 154 -16.73 -20.40 17.40
C GLU A 154 -16.33 -20.30 15.93
N LEU A 155 -16.49 -19.12 15.35
CA LEU A 155 -16.04 -18.84 13.97
C LEU A 155 -14.51 -18.80 13.93
N ARG A 156 -13.93 -19.57 12.99
CA ARG A 156 -12.48 -19.67 12.79
C ARG A 156 -12.05 -19.19 11.41
N GLY A 157 -12.97 -19.14 10.45
CA GLY A 157 -12.68 -18.71 9.08
C GLY A 157 -12.41 -17.21 8.98
N TYR A 158 -11.44 -16.82 8.14
CA TYR A 158 -11.04 -15.41 7.96
C TYR A 158 -12.24 -14.53 7.55
N ASP A 159 -12.97 -14.92 6.51
CA ASP A 159 -14.08 -14.12 5.97
C ASP A 159 -15.23 -14.00 6.99
N ALA A 160 -15.52 -15.07 7.71
CA ALA A 160 -16.54 -15.06 8.74
C ALA A 160 -16.18 -14.16 9.92
N MET A 161 -14.93 -14.19 10.38
CA MET A 161 -14.43 -13.35 11.47
C MET A 161 -14.41 -11.87 11.09
N THR A 162 -13.96 -11.52 9.88
CA THR A 162 -13.94 -10.14 9.40
C THR A 162 -15.36 -9.60 9.19
N ALA A 163 -16.29 -10.40 8.67
CA ALA A 163 -17.68 -10.01 8.54
C ALA A 163 -18.34 -9.75 9.90
N ALA A 164 -18.11 -10.63 10.87
CA ALA A 164 -18.64 -10.46 12.24
C ALA A 164 -18.07 -9.21 12.91
N TYR A 165 -16.77 -8.91 12.72
CA TYR A 165 -16.15 -7.71 13.24
C TYR A 165 -16.69 -6.44 12.61
N ALA A 166 -16.84 -6.43 11.28
CA ALA A 166 -17.47 -5.31 10.57
C ALA A 166 -18.90 -5.05 11.03
N HIS A 167 -19.69 -6.11 11.29
CA HIS A 167 -21.03 -6.00 11.85
C HIS A 167 -21.01 -5.40 13.26
N ALA A 168 -20.13 -5.89 14.14
CA ALA A 168 -20.01 -5.38 15.51
C ALA A 168 -19.60 -3.90 15.54
N ARG A 169 -18.73 -3.45 14.64
CA ARG A 169 -18.39 -2.01 14.48
C ARG A 169 -19.58 -1.17 14.03
N LYS A 170 -20.35 -1.63 13.05
CA LYS A 170 -21.56 -0.90 12.56
C LYS A 170 -22.64 -0.76 13.62
N THR A 171 -22.82 -1.77 14.47
CA THR A 171 -23.82 -1.74 15.55
C THR A 171 -23.37 -0.94 16.78
N ARG A 172 -22.30 -0.13 16.68
CA ARG A 172 -21.72 0.70 17.76
C ARG A 172 -21.31 -0.05 19.02
N ARG A 173 -21.22 -1.38 19.00
CA ARG A 173 -20.77 -2.15 20.17
C ARG A 173 -19.26 -2.02 20.41
N MET A 174 -18.51 -1.51 19.41
CA MET A 174 -17.04 -1.30 19.46
C MET A 174 -16.65 0.14 19.10
N ALA A 175 -17.58 1.09 19.12
CA ALA A 175 -17.33 2.48 18.76
C ALA A 175 -17.07 3.35 20.00
N GLN A 176 -16.03 2.99 20.78
CA GLN A 176 -15.41 3.89 21.78
C GLN A 176 -13.97 3.45 22.04
#